data_121bdd449be4e7a33f90f29bcb6bb126
#
_entry.id   121bdd449be4e7a33f90f29bcb6bb126
#
_cell.length_a   1.000
_cell.length_b   1.000
_cell.length_c   1.000
_cell.angle_alpha   90.00
_cell.angle_beta   90.00
_cell.angle_gamma   90.00
#
_symmetry.space_group_name_H-M   'P 1'
#
loop_
_entity.id
_entity.type
_entity.pdbx_description
1 polymer ?
#
loop_
_entity_poly.entity_id
_entity_poly.type
_entity_poly.pdbx_seq_one_letter_code
_entity_poly.pdbx_strand_id
1 'polypeptide(L)'
;MKTNVIECGECIEKLAKLDSGSVDLVFADPPYNLQLGGVLSRPDHTHVDAVEEEWDQFDSFAAYDAFSHAWLTEARRVLKPDGAIWVIGSYHNIFRIGAILQDLDFWILNDVIWRKTNPMPNFRGRRFTNAHETLIWAR
;
A
#
# COMPACT_ATOMS: atom_id res chain seq x y z
N MET A 1 11.98 15.60 -16.68
CA MET A 1 11.82 15.23 -15.26
C MET A 1 13.15 15.41 -14.51
N LYS A 2 13.14 15.99 -13.30
CA LYS A 2 14.35 16.00 -12.44
C LYS A 2 14.57 14.59 -11.88
N THR A 3 15.82 14.15 -11.85
CA THR A 3 16.22 12.84 -11.31
C THR A 3 16.93 13.00 -9.98
N ASN A 4 16.95 11.93 -9.17
CA ASN A 4 17.63 11.90 -7.86
C ASN A 4 17.09 12.96 -6.88
N VAL A 5 15.77 13.10 -6.80
CA VAL A 5 15.08 14.04 -5.91
C VAL A 5 14.20 13.28 -4.91
N ILE A 6 14.03 13.86 -3.74
CA ILE A 6 13.04 13.43 -2.75
C ILE A 6 12.03 14.57 -2.64
N GLU A 7 10.76 14.26 -2.83
CA GLU A 7 9.67 15.23 -2.70
C GLU A 7 8.70 14.80 -1.60
N CYS A 8 8.36 15.74 -0.72
CA CYS A 8 7.32 15.55 0.28
C CYS A 8 6.02 16.20 -0.20
N GLY A 9 4.90 15.55 0.01
CA GLY A 9 3.57 16.07 -0.32
C GLY A 9 2.57 14.98 -0.68
N GLU A 10 1.37 15.40 -1.03
CA GLU A 10 0.31 14.50 -1.45
C GLU A 10 0.69 13.79 -2.77
N CYS A 11 0.58 12.46 -2.78
CA CYS A 11 1.15 11.63 -3.85
C CYS A 11 0.46 11.84 -5.21
N ILE A 12 -0.86 12.01 -5.23
CA ILE A 12 -1.62 12.20 -6.47
C ILE A 12 -1.22 13.53 -7.11
N GLU A 13 -1.12 14.61 -6.31
CA GLU A 13 -0.67 15.92 -6.79
C GLU A 13 0.77 15.89 -7.32
N LYS A 14 1.63 15.08 -6.70
CA LYS A 14 3.03 14.94 -7.15
C LYS A 14 3.13 14.12 -8.43
N LEU A 15 2.41 13.01 -8.51
CA LEU A 15 2.35 12.18 -9.71
C LEU A 15 1.77 12.97 -10.89
N ALA A 16 0.73 13.77 -10.68
CA ALA A 16 0.10 14.59 -11.73
C ALA A 16 1.08 15.57 -12.42
N LYS A 17 2.19 15.94 -11.76
CA LYS A 17 3.24 16.81 -12.32
C LYS A 17 4.26 16.07 -13.19
N LEU A 18 4.26 14.75 -13.18
CA LEU A 18 5.14 13.96 -14.01
C LEU A 18 4.54 13.75 -15.40
N ASP A 19 5.40 13.69 -16.40
CA ASP A 19 4.99 13.41 -17.77
C ASP A 19 4.45 11.98 -17.90
N SER A 20 3.44 11.78 -18.74
CA SER A 20 2.93 10.46 -19.06
C SER A 20 4.01 9.59 -19.71
N GLY A 21 4.07 8.30 -19.35
CA GLY A 21 5.04 7.38 -19.95
C GLY A 21 6.51 7.72 -19.67
N SER A 22 6.80 8.34 -18.53
CA SER A 22 8.16 8.81 -18.19
C SER A 22 8.88 7.94 -17.16
N VAL A 23 8.16 7.01 -16.49
CA VAL A 23 8.68 6.23 -15.36
C VAL A 23 8.80 4.76 -15.76
N ASP A 24 9.94 4.17 -15.45
CA ASP A 24 10.20 2.74 -15.74
C ASP A 24 9.67 1.82 -14.64
N LEU A 25 9.68 2.29 -13.40
CA LEU A 25 9.28 1.50 -12.23
C LEU A 25 8.59 2.40 -11.20
N VAL A 26 7.46 1.94 -10.71
CA VAL A 26 6.82 2.43 -9.49
C VAL A 26 6.95 1.36 -8.41
N PHE A 27 7.50 1.73 -7.25
CA PHE A 27 7.44 0.92 -6.03
C PHE A 27 6.65 1.68 -4.99
N ALA A 28 5.52 1.15 -4.57
CA ALA A 28 4.58 1.85 -3.70
C ALA A 28 4.33 1.10 -2.38
N ASP A 29 4.38 1.87 -1.30
CA ASP A 29 3.97 1.45 0.04
C ASP A 29 2.83 2.38 0.50
N PRO A 30 1.58 2.11 0.03
CA PRO A 30 0.44 2.97 0.30
C PRO A 30 -0.06 2.80 1.73
N PRO A 31 -0.93 3.71 2.22
CA PRO A 31 -1.66 3.50 3.46
C PRO A 31 -2.35 2.13 3.49
N TYR A 32 -2.31 1.45 4.64
CA TYR A 32 -2.89 0.11 4.79
C TYR A 32 -4.35 0.14 5.26
N ASN A 33 -4.84 1.32 5.64
CA ASN A 33 -6.15 1.49 6.26
C ASN A 33 -6.29 0.59 7.50
N LEU A 34 -5.29 0.67 8.37
CA LEU A 34 -5.24 -0.08 9.61
C LEU A 34 -6.32 0.45 10.57
N GLN A 35 -7.54 -0.04 10.43
CA GLN A 35 -8.65 0.29 11.32
C GLN A 35 -8.46 -0.39 12.69
N LEU A 36 -7.39 -0.01 13.38
CA LEU A 36 -7.10 -0.46 14.72
C LEU A 36 -7.85 0.44 15.72
N GLY A 37 -9.15 0.22 15.84
CA GLY A 37 -9.95 0.84 16.91
C GLY A 37 -9.56 0.25 18.25
N GLY A 38 -8.87 1.04 19.09
CA GLY A 38 -8.59 0.70 20.48
C GLY A 38 -7.11 0.72 20.85
N VAL A 39 -6.86 0.87 22.14
CA VAL A 39 -5.51 0.83 22.72
C VAL A 39 -4.96 -0.58 22.61
N LEU A 40 -3.98 -0.79 21.74
CA LEU A 40 -3.21 -2.01 21.69
C LEU A 40 -2.14 -1.99 22.78
N SER A 41 -2.19 -2.93 23.71
CA SER A 41 -1.15 -3.12 24.70
C SER A 41 -0.41 -4.45 24.49
N ARG A 42 0.89 -4.45 24.70
CA ARG A 42 1.69 -5.68 24.73
C ARG A 42 1.35 -6.51 25.98
N PRO A 43 1.75 -7.79 26.03
CA PRO A 43 1.55 -8.63 27.21
C PRO A 43 2.19 -8.09 28.50
N ASP A 44 3.20 -7.23 28.37
CA ASP A 44 3.88 -6.53 29.47
C ASP A 44 3.18 -5.22 29.87
N HIS A 45 1.96 -4.97 29.38
CA HIS A 45 1.16 -3.77 29.60
C HIS A 45 1.74 -2.47 29.01
N THR A 46 2.79 -2.54 28.20
CA THR A 46 3.25 -1.37 27.45
C THR A 46 2.33 -1.11 26.26
N HIS A 47 2.06 0.16 26.00
CA HIS A 47 1.28 0.56 24.83
C HIS A 47 2.08 0.28 23.54
N VAL A 48 1.38 -0.26 22.54
CA VAL A 48 1.91 -0.28 21.18
C VAL A 48 1.47 1.04 20.56
N ASP A 49 2.39 1.88 20.15
CA ASP A 49 2.09 2.95 19.21
C ASP A 49 1.65 2.27 17.90
N ALA A 50 0.36 2.03 17.79
CA ALA A 50 -0.23 1.73 16.49
C ALA A 50 -0.17 3.02 15.68
N VAL A 51 0.03 2.90 14.38
CA VAL A 51 -0.02 4.04 13.47
C VAL A 51 -1.44 4.60 13.52
N GLU A 52 -1.67 5.64 14.32
CA GLU A 52 -2.93 6.40 14.40
C GLU A 52 -2.85 7.67 13.53
N GLU A 53 -1.97 7.64 12.53
CA GLU A 53 -1.74 8.77 11.65
C GLU A 53 -2.97 9.01 10.76
N GLU A 54 -3.40 10.25 10.63
CA GLU A 54 -4.57 10.65 9.85
C GLU A 54 -4.51 10.16 8.39
N TRP A 55 -3.31 10.06 7.83
CA TRP A 55 -3.09 9.60 6.46
C TRP A 55 -3.37 8.10 6.25
N ASP A 56 -3.42 7.28 7.31
CA ASP A 56 -3.76 5.85 7.26
C ASP A 56 -5.20 5.58 7.71
N GLN A 57 -6.01 6.61 7.97
CA GLN A 57 -7.39 6.48 8.41
C GLN A 57 -8.35 6.93 7.30
N PHE A 58 -9.25 6.04 6.94
CA PHE A 58 -10.31 6.32 5.96
C PHE A 58 -11.67 6.07 6.59
N ASP A 59 -12.62 6.95 6.33
CA ASP A 59 -13.97 6.89 6.89
C ASP A 59 -14.75 5.63 6.46
N SER A 60 -14.37 5.05 5.32
CA SER A 60 -14.99 3.85 4.78
C SER A 60 -14.07 3.12 3.82
N PHE A 61 -14.39 1.86 3.52
CA PHE A 61 -13.72 1.14 2.44
C PHE A 61 -13.93 1.79 1.08
N ALA A 62 -15.09 2.42 0.84
CA ALA A 62 -15.33 3.17 -0.39
C ALA A 62 -14.41 4.37 -0.53
N ALA A 63 -14.14 5.10 0.56
CA ALA A 63 -13.17 6.20 0.57
C ALA A 63 -11.74 5.69 0.31
N TYR A 64 -11.36 4.57 0.91
CA TYR A 64 -10.08 3.93 0.65
C TYR A 64 -9.93 3.48 -0.81
N ASP A 65 -10.97 2.86 -1.38
CA ASP A 65 -10.98 2.42 -2.77
C ASP A 65 -10.87 3.62 -3.73
N ALA A 66 -11.60 4.71 -3.44
CA ALA A 66 -11.53 5.94 -4.25
C ALA A 66 -10.13 6.55 -4.25
N PHE A 67 -9.50 6.65 -3.08
CA PHE A 67 -8.11 7.08 -2.95
C PHE A 67 -7.16 6.16 -3.72
N SER A 68 -7.28 4.85 -3.51
CA SER A 68 -6.41 3.87 -4.14
C SER A 68 -6.56 3.86 -5.66
N HIS A 69 -7.78 3.98 -6.16
CA HIS A 69 -8.04 4.11 -7.60
C HIS A 69 -7.39 5.37 -8.18
N ALA A 70 -7.48 6.50 -7.47
CA ALA A 70 -6.93 7.76 -7.96
C ALA A 70 -5.41 7.72 -8.09
N TRP A 71 -4.67 7.30 -7.05
CA TRP A 71 -3.20 7.26 -7.15
C TRP A 71 -2.70 6.15 -8.10
N LEU A 72 -3.39 5.00 -8.19
CA LEU A 72 -3.06 3.94 -9.14
C LEU A 72 -3.30 4.37 -10.59
N THR A 73 -4.34 5.17 -10.85
CA THR A 73 -4.59 5.77 -12.16
C THR A 73 -3.42 6.66 -12.57
N GLU A 74 -2.95 7.51 -11.67
CA GLU A 74 -1.79 8.36 -11.94
C GLU A 74 -0.50 7.55 -12.10
N ALA A 75 -0.30 6.52 -11.26
CA ALA A 75 0.83 5.59 -11.41
C ALA A 75 0.83 4.93 -12.80
N ARG A 76 -0.33 4.46 -13.25
CA ARG A 76 -0.47 3.90 -14.61
C ARG A 76 -0.13 4.91 -15.69
N ARG A 77 -0.63 6.14 -15.56
CA ARG A 77 -0.38 7.22 -16.54
C ARG A 77 1.10 7.54 -16.70
N VAL A 78 1.83 7.60 -15.59
CA VAL A 78 3.27 7.94 -15.63
C VAL A 78 4.16 6.77 -16.04
N LEU A 79 3.72 5.52 -15.88
CA LEU A 79 4.48 4.36 -16.30
C LEU A 79 4.61 4.29 -17.82
N LYS A 80 5.80 3.90 -18.28
CA LYS A 80 6.04 3.55 -19.67
C LYS A 80 5.24 2.31 -20.06
N PRO A 81 5.00 2.05 -21.36
CA PRO A 81 4.26 0.86 -21.80
C PRO A 81 4.86 -0.47 -21.35
N ASP A 82 6.17 -0.52 -21.15
CA ASP A 82 6.94 -1.67 -20.65
C ASP A 82 7.35 -1.51 -19.17
N GLY A 83 6.88 -0.45 -18.52
CA GLY A 83 7.14 -0.18 -17.11
C GLY A 83 6.45 -1.16 -16.18
N ALA A 84 6.90 -1.23 -14.94
CA ALA A 84 6.38 -2.12 -13.93
C ALA A 84 5.95 -1.38 -12.67
N ILE A 85 4.97 -1.93 -11.97
CA ILE A 85 4.57 -1.48 -10.66
C ILE A 85 4.72 -2.60 -9.63
N TRP A 86 5.23 -2.26 -8.46
CA TRP A 86 5.25 -3.09 -7.28
C TRP A 86 4.49 -2.38 -6.18
N VAL A 87 3.52 -3.05 -5.59
CA VAL A 87 2.74 -2.50 -4.47
C VAL A 87 2.83 -3.45 -3.31
N ILE A 88 3.37 -2.98 -2.18
CA ILE A 88 3.39 -3.73 -0.92
C ILE A 88 2.12 -3.46 -0.13
N GLY A 89 1.66 -4.46 0.58
CA GLY A 89 0.54 -4.35 1.49
C GLY A 89 0.39 -5.53 2.43
N SER A 90 -0.50 -5.39 3.38
CA SER A 90 -0.89 -6.46 4.29
C SER A 90 -2.27 -7.02 3.94
N TYR A 91 -2.73 -8.00 4.71
CA TYR A 91 -4.09 -8.54 4.56
C TYR A 91 -5.22 -7.48 4.74
N HIS A 92 -4.90 -6.30 5.28
CA HIS A 92 -5.88 -5.23 5.45
C HIS A 92 -6.27 -4.56 4.12
N ASN A 93 -5.32 -4.44 3.19
CA ASN A 93 -5.51 -3.65 1.96
C ASN A 93 -5.17 -4.38 0.67
N ILE A 94 -4.33 -5.41 0.70
CA ILE A 94 -3.76 -5.98 -0.53
C ILE A 94 -4.81 -6.56 -1.49
N PHE A 95 -5.90 -7.12 -0.97
CA PHE A 95 -6.97 -7.67 -1.80
C PHE A 95 -7.73 -6.57 -2.56
N ARG A 96 -7.92 -5.39 -1.93
CA ARG A 96 -8.53 -4.23 -2.58
C ARG A 96 -7.61 -3.63 -3.62
N ILE A 97 -6.34 -3.47 -3.28
CA ILE A 97 -5.30 -3.01 -4.22
C ILE A 97 -5.23 -3.93 -5.43
N GLY A 98 -5.25 -5.26 -5.22
CA GLY A 98 -5.24 -6.23 -6.30
C GLY A 98 -6.45 -6.10 -7.24
N ALA A 99 -7.65 -5.93 -6.69
CA ALA A 99 -8.85 -5.72 -7.48
C ALA A 99 -8.77 -4.41 -8.30
N ILE A 100 -8.35 -3.31 -7.68
CA ILE A 100 -8.22 -2.01 -8.35
C ILE A 100 -7.15 -2.04 -9.45
N LEU A 101 -6.03 -2.74 -9.24
CA LEU A 101 -5.04 -2.94 -10.29
C LEU A 101 -5.65 -3.62 -11.52
N GLN A 102 -6.47 -4.66 -11.31
CA GLN A 102 -7.17 -5.35 -12.40
C GLN A 102 -8.23 -4.46 -13.07
N ASP A 103 -8.99 -3.68 -12.28
CA ASP A 103 -9.98 -2.73 -12.81
C ASP A 103 -9.34 -1.63 -13.68
N LEU A 104 -8.07 -1.30 -13.41
CA LEU A 104 -7.26 -0.37 -14.18
C LEU A 104 -6.48 -1.03 -15.31
N ASP A 105 -6.81 -2.27 -15.69
CA ASP A 105 -6.16 -3.05 -16.75
C ASP A 105 -4.65 -3.29 -16.53
N PHE A 106 -4.18 -3.33 -15.29
CA PHE A 106 -2.85 -3.86 -15.03
C PHE A 106 -2.86 -5.37 -15.13
N TRP A 107 -1.85 -5.91 -15.79
CA TRP A 107 -1.61 -7.33 -15.79
C TRP A 107 -0.75 -7.72 -14.59
N ILE A 108 -1.37 -8.38 -13.61
CA ILE A 108 -0.64 -8.92 -12.46
C ILE A 108 0.23 -10.08 -12.93
N LEU A 109 1.52 -9.98 -12.71
CA LEU A 109 2.50 -11.00 -13.10
C LEU A 109 2.73 -11.99 -11.98
N ASN A 110 2.90 -11.50 -10.74
CA ASN A 110 3.09 -12.34 -9.55
C ASN A 110 2.61 -11.61 -8.29
N ASP A 111 2.25 -12.41 -7.31
CA ASP A 111 2.29 -12.04 -5.90
C ASP A 111 3.59 -12.56 -5.28
N VAL A 112 4.21 -11.76 -4.43
CA VAL A 112 5.47 -12.08 -3.75
C VAL A 112 5.27 -11.95 -2.26
N ILE A 113 5.69 -12.96 -1.53
CA ILE A 113 5.57 -13.00 -0.06
C ILE A 113 6.86 -12.57 0.59
N TRP A 114 6.80 -11.47 1.31
CA TRP A 114 7.88 -11.06 2.20
C TRP A 114 7.64 -11.65 3.61
N ARG A 115 8.32 -12.73 3.91
CA ARG A 115 8.22 -13.39 5.22
C ARG A 115 8.99 -12.60 6.29
N LYS A 116 8.27 -12.19 7.35
CA LYS A 116 8.87 -11.51 8.50
C LYS A 116 9.59 -12.50 9.41
N THR A 117 10.77 -12.14 9.88
CA THR A 117 11.54 -12.92 10.85
C THR A 117 11.11 -12.65 12.30
N ASN A 118 10.50 -11.50 12.54
CA ASN A 118 10.06 -10.99 13.83
C ASN A 118 8.59 -10.50 13.79
N PRO A 119 7.63 -11.38 13.41
CA PRO A 119 6.24 -10.96 13.35
C PRO A 119 5.72 -10.60 14.74
N MET A 120 4.79 -9.62 14.78
CA MET A 120 4.12 -9.30 16.03
C MET A 120 3.26 -10.48 16.47
N PRO A 121 3.37 -10.93 17.72
CA PRO A 121 2.59 -12.05 18.19
C PRO A 121 1.10 -11.74 18.21
N ASN A 122 0.28 -12.77 17.99
CA ASN A 122 -1.15 -12.65 18.14
C ASN A 122 -1.55 -12.67 19.62
N PHE A 123 -2.02 -11.56 20.13
CA PHE A 123 -2.55 -11.47 21.48
C PHE A 123 -3.82 -12.32 21.63
N ARG A 124 -3.88 -13.10 22.69
CA ARG A 124 -5.03 -13.94 23.10
C ARG A 124 -5.26 -15.19 22.24
N GLY A 125 -4.39 -15.57 21.34
CA GLY A 125 -4.49 -16.85 20.59
C GLY A 125 -5.77 -17.03 19.77
N ARG A 126 -6.44 -15.95 19.36
CA ARG A 126 -7.73 -16.01 18.64
C ARG A 126 -7.60 -16.17 17.15
N ARG A 127 -6.41 -15.99 16.58
CA ARG A 127 -6.11 -16.08 15.15
C ARG A 127 -4.63 -16.41 14.95
N PHE A 128 -4.26 -16.78 13.74
CA PHE A 128 -2.86 -17.01 13.41
C PHE A 128 -2.04 -15.71 13.46
N THR A 129 -0.77 -15.84 13.79
CA THR A 129 0.18 -14.72 13.69
C THR A 129 0.38 -14.33 12.22
N ASN A 130 0.20 -13.05 11.91
CA ASN A 130 0.49 -12.54 10.57
C ASN A 130 2.01 -12.34 10.42
N ALA A 131 2.66 -13.24 9.68
CA ALA A 131 4.10 -13.29 9.56
C ALA A 131 4.62 -12.91 8.18
N HIS A 132 3.81 -12.21 7.38
CA HIS A 132 4.22 -11.77 6.04
C HIS A 132 3.54 -10.48 5.61
N GLU A 133 4.14 -9.82 4.63
CA GLU A 133 3.53 -8.83 3.76
C GLU A 133 3.45 -9.42 2.34
N THR A 134 2.52 -8.90 1.56
CA THR A 134 2.37 -9.30 0.16
C THR A 134 2.77 -8.15 -0.75
N LEU A 135 3.56 -8.44 -1.77
CA LEU A 135 3.85 -7.50 -2.84
C LEU A 135 3.17 -7.99 -4.12
N ILE A 136 2.45 -7.10 -4.79
CA ILE A 136 1.92 -7.38 -6.13
C ILE A 136 2.87 -6.78 -7.15
N TRP A 137 3.34 -7.61 -8.07
CA TRP A 137 4.08 -7.17 -9.25
C TRP A 137 3.16 -7.18 -10.46
N ALA A 138 3.01 -6.03 -11.10
CA ALA A 138 2.14 -5.86 -12.27
C ALA A 138 2.78 -4.94 -13.33
N ARG A 139 2.20 -4.93 -14.53
CA ARG A 139 2.57 -4.03 -15.64
C ARG A 139 1.35 -3.60 -16.45
#